data_66faa694b643324090a8a7143fa298c4
#
_entry.id   66faa694b643324090a8a7143fa298c4
#
_cell.length_a   1.000
_cell.length_b   1.000
_cell.length_c   1.000
_cell.angle_alpha   90.00
_cell.angle_beta   90.00
_cell.angle_gamma   90.00
#
_symmetry.space_group_name_H-M   'P 1'
#
loop_
_entity.id
_entity.type
_entity.pdbx_description
1 polymer ?
#
loop_
_entity_poly.entity_id
_entity_poly.type
_entity_poly.pdbx_seq_one_letter_code
_entity_poly.pdbx_strand_id
1 'polypeptide(L)' 'MKTKAIFYHAGRPVCVAAEHSVANALDPAKYTVESVHLGTNKSRVKEAVAAGVKSVPALVMNGAAFHINFGAGIDALK' A
#
# COMPACT_ATOMS: atom_id res chain seq x y z
N MET A 1 -12.89 2.48 17.55
CA MET A 1 -12.81 1.67 16.31
C MET A 1 -11.43 1.84 15.68
N LYS A 2 -10.93 0.77 15.06
CA LYS A 2 -9.64 0.84 14.38
C LYS A 2 -9.81 1.46 12.98
N THR A 3 -8.86 2.31 12.60
CA THR A 3 -8.79 2.84 11.25
C THR A 3 -8.16 1.78 10.34
N LYS A 4 -8.81 1.50 9.22
CA LYS A 4 -8.26 0.57 8.24
C LYS A 4 -7.21 1.27 7.39
N ALA A 5 -6.02 0.69 7.32
CA ALA A 5 -4.93 1.15 6.48
C ALA A 5 -4.60 0.03 5.48
N ILE A 6 -4.51 0.37 4.19
CA ILE A 6 -4.20 -0.61 3.14
C ILE A 6 -2.83 -0.28 2.57
N PHE A 7 -1.92 -1.25 2.64
CA PHE A 7 -0.58 -1.10 2.11
C PHE A 7 -0.48 -1.80 0.76
N TYR A 8 -0.37 -1.04 -0.31
CA TYR A 8 -0.24 -1.57 -1.67
C TYR A 8 1.23 -1.70 -2.05
N HIS A 9 1.63 -2.85 -2.58
CA HIS A 9 3.01 -3.11 -2.97
C HIS A 9 3.07 -4.05 -4.16
N ALA A 10 4.26 -4.19 -4.72
CA ALA A 10 4.51 -5.07 -5.87
C ALA A 10 5.50 -6.19 -5.56
N GLY A 11 5.81 -6.42 -4.28
CA GLY A 11 6.73 -7.48 -3.86
C GLY A 11 8.21 -7.16 -4.11
N ARG A 12 8.54 -5.92 -4.45
CA ARG A 12 9.93 -5.53 -4.67
C ARG A 12 10.65 -5.31 -3.33
N PRO A 13 12.00 -5.41 -3.29
CA PRO A 13 12.74 -5.23 -2.03
C PRO A 13 12.43 -3.92 -1.31
N VAL A 14 12.28 -2.80 -2.04
CA VAL A 14 11.91 -1.52 -1.44
C VAL A 14 10.51 -1.57 -0.85
N CYS A 15 9.59 -2.32 -1.45
CA CYS A 15 8.25 -2.51 -0.93
C CYS A 15 8.25 -3.31 0.37
N VAL A 16 9.08 -4.36 0.44
CA VAL A 16 9.19 -5.19 1.63
C VAL A 16 9.75 -4.37 2.80
N ALA A 17 10.78 -3.57 2.55
CA ALA A 17 11.34 -2.69 3.57
C ALA A 17 10.32 -1.67 4.07
N ALA A 18 9.54 -1.09 3.17
CA ALA A 18 8.50 -0.14 3.51
C ALA A 18 7.37 -0.80 4.32
N GLU A 19 7.01 -2.04 3.96
CA GLU A 19 6.00 -2.80 4.70
C GLU A 19 6.41 -2.99 6.16
N HIS A 20 7.65 -3.37 6.40
CA HIS A 20 8.17 -3.51 7.76
C HIS A 20 8.11 -2.19 8.52
N SER A 21 8.51 -1.10 7.88
CA SER A 21 8.50 0.23 8.49
C SER A 21 7.07 0.65 8.87
N VAL A 22 6.12 0.43 7.97
CA VAL A 22 4.71 0.76 8.20
C VAL A 22 4.14 -0.09 9.33
N ALA A 23 4.41 -1.40 9.31
CA ALA A 23 3.89 -2.31 10.33
C ALA A 23 4.39 -1.94 11.73
N ASN A 24 5.63 -1.45 11.83
CA ASN A 24 6.21 -1.03 13.10
C ASN A 24 5.76 0.37 13.53
N ALA A 25 5.44 1.23 12.57
CA ALA A 25 5.06 2.62 12.85
C ALA A 25 3.61 2.76 13.29
N LEU A 26 2.72 1.90 12.81
CA LEU A 26 1.29 1.99 13.11
C LEU A 26 0.95 1.17 14.35
N ASP A 27 0.22 1.79 15.27
CA ASP A 27 -0.23 1.14 16.49
C ASP A 27 -1.33 0.13 16.15
N PRO A 28 -1.12 -1.18 16.39
CA PRO A 28 -2.13 -2.19 16.07
C PRO A 28 -3.40 -2.05 16.88
N ALA A 29 -3.39 -1.30 17.97
CA ALA A 29 -4.59 -1.01 18.75
C ALA A 29 -5.47 0.04 18.06
N LYS A 30 -4.89 0.87 17.18
CA LYS A 30 -5.58 1.97 16.50
C LYS A 30 -5.79 1.72 15.01
N TYR A 31 -4.98 0.86 14.40
CA TYR A 31 -5.00 0.62 12.96
C TYR A 31 -5.07 -0.85 12.65
N THR A 32 -5.87 -1.19 11.63
CA THR A 32 -5.85 -2.52 11.03
C THR A 32 -5.17 -2.38 9.66
N VAL A 33 -4.01 -3.02 9.51
CA VAL A 33 -3.24 -2.92 8.26
C VAL A 33 -3.50 -4.15 7.39
N GLU A 34 -3.92 -3.90 6.14
CA GLU A 34 -4.06 -4.93 5.12
C GLU A 34 -2.96 -4.74 4.09
N SER A 35 -2.19 -5.79 3.81
CA SER A 35 -1.14 -5.75 2.80
C SER A 35 -1.69 -6.35 1.50
N VAL A 36 -1.59 -5.61 0.39
CA VAL A 36 -2.10 -6.02 -0.92
C VAL A 36 -0.96 -6.07 -1.92
N HIS A 37 -0.68 -7.26 -2.45
CA HIS A 37 0.36 -7.46 -3.47
C HIS A 37 -0.27 -7.28 -4.86
N LEU A 38 -0.07 -6.11 -5.47
CA LEU A 38 -0.67 -5.80 -6.77
C LEU A 38 -0.05 -6.60 -7.92
N GLY A 39 1.16 -7.08 -7.74
CA GLY A 39 1.81 -7.94 -8.73
C GLY A 39 1.11 -9.27 -8.92
N THR A 40 0.49 -9.82 -7.85
CA THR A 40 -0.27 -11.07 -7.90
C THR A 40 -1.78 -10.84 -7.91
N ASN A 41 -2.25 -9.72 -7.35
CA ASN A 41 -3.67 -9.39 -7.28
C ASN A 41 -3.98 -8.23 -8.21
N LYS A 42 -3.81 -8.43 -9.50
CA LYS A 42 -4.01 -7.38 -10.50
C LYS A 42 -5.45 -6.85 -10.54
N SER A 43 -6.41 -7.65 -10.11
CA SER A 43 -7.79 -7.21 -10.00
C SER A 43 -7.97 -6.04 -9.02
N ARG A 44 -7.04 -5.88 -8.08
CA ARG A 44 -7.10 -4.80 -7.09
C ARG A 44 -6.35 -3.54 -7.53
N VAL A 45 -5.71 -3.54 -8.70
CA VAL A 45 -5.04 -2.35 -9.24
C VAL A 45 -6.05 -1.22 -9.45
N LYS A 46 -7.25 -1.53 -9.95
CA LYS A 46 -8.31 -0.53 -10.14
C LYS A 46 -8.70 0.13 -8.82
N GLU A 47 -8.77 -0.65 -7.77
CA GLU A 47 -9.06 -0.16 -6.42
C GLU A 47 -7.98 0.82 -5.96
N ALA A 48 -6.72 0.49 -6.18
CA ALA A 48 -5.60 1.35 -5.81
C ALA A 48 -5.63 2.65 -6.59
N VAL A 49 -5.86 2.59 -7.90
CA VAL A 49 -5.98 3.78 -8.75
C VAL A 49 -7.10 4.69 -8.26
N ALA A 50 -8.26 4.11 -7.93
CA ALA A 50 -9.39 4.86 -7.41
C ALA A 50 -9.09 5.53 -6.07
N ALA A 51 -8.19 4.96 -5.28
CA ALA A 51 -7.76 5.52 -4.00
C ALA A 51 -6.68 6.60 -4.15
N GLY A 52 -6.20 6.86 -5.36
CA GLY A 52 -5.19 7.87 -5.62
C GLY A 52 -3.75 7.35 -5.64
N VAL A 53 -3.55 6.05 -5.65
CA VAL A 53 -2.22 5.44 -5.72
C VAL A 53 -1.65 5.59 -7.12
N LYS A 54 -0.47 6.22 -7.23
CA LYS A 54 0.21 6.44 -8.51
C LYS A 54 1.45 5.57 -8.65
N SER A 55 1.98 5.11 -7.53
CA SER A 55 3.15 4.22 -7.49
C SER A 55 3.10 3.41 -6.21
N VAL A 56 3.87 2.35 -6.14
CA VAL A 56 3.99 1.51 -4.94
C VAL A 56 5.44 1.49 -4.48
N PRO A 57 5.71 1.33 -3.20
CA PRO A 57 4.77 1.11 -2.11
C PRO A 57 3.98 2.34 -1.73
N ALA A 58 2.72 2.15 -1.36
CA ALA A 58 1.83 3.23 -0.93
C ALA A 58 0.91 2.74 0.19
N LEU A 59 0.63 3.64 1.11
CA LEU A 59 -0.29 3.37 2.22
C LEU A 59 -1.53 4.25 2.04
N VAL A 60 -2.70 3.62 2.06
CA VAL A 60 -3.98 4.33 1.96
C VAL A 60 -4.71 4.23 3.28
N MET A 61 -5.06 5.37 3.86
CA MET A 61 -5.91 5.42 5.05
C MET A 61 -6.65 6.75 5.08
N ASN A 62 -7.88 6.71 5.60
CA ASN A 62 -8.77 7.88 5.68
C ASN A 62 -8.98 8.55 4.32
N GLY A 63 -8.99 7.76 3.24
CA GLY A 63 -9.18 8.28 1.89
C GLY A 63 -7.97 9.00 1.30
N ALA A 64 -6.81 8.95 1.95
CA ALA A 64 -5.59 9.59 1.48
C ALA A 64 -4.53 8.55 1.15
N ALA A 65 -3.82 8.75 0.04
CA ALA A 65 -2.74 7.87 -0.38
C ALA A 65 -1.40 8.51 -0.02
N PHE A 66 -0.57 7.76 0.71
CA PHE A 66 0.76 8.18 1.11
C PHE A 66 1.78 7.31 0.38
N HIS A 67 2.59 7.93 -0.49
CA HIS A 67 3.61 7.21 -1.26
C HIS A 67 4.90 7.12 -0.44
N ILE A 68 5.41 5.89 -0.31
CA ILE A 68 6.60 5.60 0.47
C ILE A 68 7.66 5.07 -0.48
N ASN A 69 8.67 5.86 -0.82
CA ASN A 69 9.69 5.50 -1.79
C ASN A 69 9.06 5.19 -3.16
N PHE A 70 9.86 4.73 -4.11
CA PHE A 70 9.39 4.35 -5.44
C PHE A 70 9.91 2.97 -5.79
N GLY A 71 9.01 2.01 -5.84
CA GLY A 71 9.33 0.64 -6.27
C GLY A 71 8.89 0.39 -7.71
N ALA A 72 7.66 0.82 -8.06
CA ALA A 72 7.12 0.68 -9.41
C ALA A 72 5.96 1.65 -9.58
N GLY A 73 5.80 2.21 -10.77
CA GLY A 73 4.64 3.02 -11.11
C GLY A 73 3.39 2.15 -11.25
N ILE A 74 2.22 2.69 -10.93
CA ILE A 74 0.97 1.93 -10.99
C ILE A 74 0.69 1.46 -12.43
N ASP A 75 1.10 2.23 -13.43
CA ASP A 75 0.91 1.86 -14.83
C ASP A 75 1.67 0.60 -15.22
N ALA A 76 2.79 0.32 -14.56
CA ALA A 76 3.56 -0.90 -14.80
C ALA A 76 2.88 -2.14 -14.23
N LEU A 77 1.89 -1.98 -13.36
CA LEU A 77 1.18 -3.06 -12.69
C LEU A 77 -0.18 -3.36 -13.29
N LYS A 78 -0.64 -2.52 -14.19
CA LYS A 78 -1.94 -2.69 -14.86
C LYS A 78 -1.96 -3.86 -15.83
#